data_dea1240fe167c2f4ba688d90e873ff2b
#
_entry.id   dea1240fe167c2f4ba688d90e873ff2b
#
_cell.length_a   1.000
_cell.length_b   1.000
_cell.length_c   1.000
_cell.angle_alpha   90.00
_cell.angle_beta   90.00
_cell.angle_gamma   90.00
#
_symmetry.space_group_name_H-M   'P 1'
#
loop_
_entity.id
_entity.type
_entity.pdbx_description
1 polymer ?
#
loop_
_entity_poly.entity_id
_entity_poly.type
_entity_poly.pdbx_seq_one_letter_code
_entity_poly.pdbx_strand_id
1 'polypeptide(L)'
;NIKTKGFIEMIKAGKNKWLLVLLVTTACFSMASCKQVDVFEKDTVIPGYEWKADFKVSGSFIISDTLSPYSIYLVLRHTDAYKYNNIWLNIGLQPPGDSLITQKVNLTLGDDANGWEGTGMNDIWEVRKLLNGQPRRFKKAGNYYFTISQIMRDNPLEHIMNAGLRLEKKQ
;
A
#
# COMPACT_ATOMS: atom_id res chain seq x y z
N ASN A 1 -39.60 -13.29 -56.94
CA ASN A 1 -38.65 -12.20 -56.61
C ASN A 1 -38.94 -11.38 -55.31
N ILE A 2 -40.16 -11.47 -54.74
CA ILE A 2 -40.53 -10.72 -53.52
C ILE A 2 -40.28 -11.53 -52.25
N LYS A 3 -40.40 -12.88 -52.30
CA LYS A 3 -40.17 -13.75 -51.11
C LYS A 3 -38.69 -13.88 -50.68
N THR A 4 -37.74 -13.71 -51.58
CA THR A 4 -36.30 -13.77 -51.27
C THR A 4 -35.74 -12.51 -50.59
N LYS A 5 -36.32 -11.33 -50.85
CA LYS A 5 -35.90 -10.08 -50.17
C LYS A 5 -36.28 -10.09 -48.68
N GLY A 6 -37.48 -10.56 -48.31
CA GLY A 6 -37.92 -10.61 -46.93
C GLY A 6 -37.11 -11.59 -46.06
N PHE A 7 -36.66 -12.70 -46.64
CA PHE A 7 -35.85 -13.68 -45.93
C PHE A 7 -34.42 -13.16 -45.62
N ILE A 8 -33.83 -12.40 -46.55
CA ILE A 8 -32.51 -11.79 -46.36
C ILE A 8 -32.56 -10.68 -45.34
N GLU A 9 -33.64 -9.89 -45.24
CA GLU A 9 -33.79 -8.86 -44.20
C GLU A 9 -34.00 -9.45 -42.81
N MET A 10 -34.72 -10.58 -42.68
CA MET A 10 -34.86 -11.26 -41.39
C MET A 10 -33.52 -11.82 -40.87
N ILE A 11 -32.69 -12.37 -41.76
CA ILE A 11 -31.37 -12.89 -41.39
C ILE A 11 -30.43 -11.75 -40.97
N LYS A 12 -30.49 -10.57 -41.62
CA LYS A 12 -29.72 -9.37 -41.23
C LYS A 12 -30.20 -8.82 -39.89
N ALA A 13 -31.48 -8.76 -39.61
CA ALA A 13 -32.03 -8.29 -38.34
C ALA A 13 -31.66 -9.24 -37.16
N GLY A 14 -31.63 -10.55 -37.41
CA GLY A 14 -31.18 -11.53 -36.42
C GLY A 14 -29.70 -11.39 -36.07
N LYS A 15 -28.84 -11.26 -37.06
CA LYS A 15 -27.39 -11.09 -36.84
C LYS A 15 -27.06 -9.82 -36.05
N ASN A 16 -27.76 -8.73 -36.29
CA ASN A 16 -27.57 -7.48 -35.54
C ASN A 16 -28.01 -7.58 -34.07
N LYS A 17 -29.07 -8.34 -33.78
CA LYS A 17 -29.50 -8.58 -32.38
C LYS A 17 -28.49 -9.44 -31.63
N TRP A 18 -27.93 -10.46 -32.25
CA TRP A 18 -26.88 -11.30 -31.63
C TRP A 18 -25.58 -10.54 -31.41
N LEU A 19 -25.19 -9.65 -32.32
CA LEU A 19 -24.04 -8.75 -32.17
C LEU A 19 -24.26 -7.78 -31.03
N LEU A 20 -25.44 -7.20 -30.88
CA LEU A 20 -25.81 -6.32 -29.77
C LEU A 20 -25.77 -7.07 -28.43
N VAL A 21 -26.30 -8.28 -28.34
CA VAL A 21 -26.25 -9.10 -27.12
C VAL A 21 -24.81 -9.43 -26.75
N LEU A 22 -23.97 -9.80 -27.74
CA LEU A 22 -22.55 -10.09 -27.51
C LEU A 22 -21.80 -8.84 -27.01
N LEU A 23 -22.09 -7.68 -27.54
CA LEU A 23 -21.48 -6.40 -27.16
C LEU A 23 -21.88 -5.98 -25.74
N VAL A 24 -23.16 -6.18 -25.38
CA VAL A 24 -23.67 -5.88 -24.03
C VAL A 24 -23.10 -6.86 -23.00
N THR A 25 -22.99 -8.15 -23.31
CA THR A 25 -22.39 -9.15 -22.41
C THR A 25 -20.91 -8.87 -22.19
N THR A 26 -20.16 -8.49 -23.23
CA THR A 26 -18.73 -8.13 -23.11
C THR A 26 -18.56 -6.86 -22.28
N ALA A 27 -19.43 -5.85 -22.44
CA ALA A 27 -19.42 -4.62 -21.65
C ALA A 27 -19.77 -4.87 -20.17
N CYS A 28 -20.69 -5.78 -19.86
CA CYS A 28 -21.03 -6.16 -18.48
C CYS A 28 -19.88 -6.91 -17.78
N PHE A 29 -19.11 -7.72 -18.49
CA PHE A 29 -17.95 -8.43 -17.93
C PHE A 29 -16.78 -7.50 -17.61
N SER A 30 -16.63 -6.38 -18.30
CA SER A 30 -15.54 -5.41 -18.04
C SER A 30 -15.77 -4.56 -16.79
N MET A 31 -16.98 -4.50 -16.24
CA MET A 31 -17.28 -3.72 -15.02
C MET A 31 -17.03 -4.47 -13.69
N ALA A 32 -16.73 -5.76 -13.73
CA ALA A 32 -16.61 -6.60 -12.53
C ALA A 32 -15.19 -6.65 -11.92
N SER A 33 -14.23 -5.86 -12.42
CA SER A 33 -12.79 -6.03 -12.08
C SER A 33 -12.18 -4.96 -11.15
N CYS A 34 -12.97 -4.18 -10.42
CA CYS A 34 -12.38 -3.29 -9.41
C CYS A 34 -12.60 -3.88 -8.02
N LYS A 35 -11.69 -4.76 -7.54
CA LYS A 35 -11.59 -5.06 -6.12
C LYS A 35 -11.00 -3.82 -5.44
N GLN A 36 -11.84 -3.07 -4.77
CA GLN A 36 -11.40 -1.98 -3.91
C GLN A 36 -10.67 -2.60 -2.72
N VAL A 37 -9.34 -2.50 -2.71
CA VAL A 37 -8.53 -2.85 -1.54
C VAL A 37 -8.73 -1.71 -0.54
N ASP A 38 -9.27 -2.01 0.63
CA ASP A 38 -9.40 -1.05 1.72
C ASP A 38 -7.99 -0.79 2.28
N VAL A 39 -7.43 0.35 1.90
CA VAL A 39 -6.04 0.72 2.18
C VAL A 39 -6.03 2.06 2.91
N PHE A 40 -5.34 2.09 4.05
CA PHE A 40 -4.90 3.31 4.70
C PHE A 40 -3.41 3.49 4.45
N GLU A 41 -2.96 4.69 4.08
CA GLU A 41 -1.55 5.05 4.00
C GLU A 41 -1.37 6.47 4.55
N LYS A 42 -0.40 6.64 5.43
CA LYS A 42 0.00 7.92 5.98
C LYS A 42 1.51 7.96 6.09
N ASP A 43 2.13 8.82 5.31
CA ASP A 43 3.55 9.14 5.37
C ASP A 43 3.78 10.60 5.79
N THR A 44 4.99 10.88 6.20
CA THR A 44 5.43 12.21 6.62
C THR A 44 6.77 12.51 5.95
N VAL A 45 6.88 13.68 5.38
CA VAL A 45 8.13 14.19 4.81
C VAL A 45 9.13 14.47 5.93
N ILE A 46 10.36 13.98 5.75
CA ILE A 46 11.48 14.28 6.66
C ILE A 46 12.11 15.60 6.23
N PRO A 47 12.14 16.63 7.09
CA PRO A 47 12.69 17.93 6.74
C PRO A 47 14.14 17.85 6.29
N GLY A 48 14.44 18.41 5.12
CA GLY A 48 15.79 18.43 4.54
C GLY A 48 16.38 17.05 4.23
N TYR A 49 15.58 15.98 4.27
CA TYR A 49 16.02 14.57 4.16
C TYR A 49 17.01 14.16 5.28
N GLU A 50 16.97 14.89 6.38
CA GLU A 50 17.79 14.68 7.57
C GLU A 50 16.90 14.23 8.75
N TRP A 51 16.77 12.92 8.94
CA TRP A 51 15.90 12.40 9.99
C TRP A 51 16.59 12.46 11.36
N LYS A 52 16.22 13.44 12.17
CA LYS A 52 16.70 13.58 13.55
C LYS A 52 16.07 12.52 14.45
N ALA A 53 16.81 12.00 15.41
CA ALA A 53 16.34 10.96 16.33
C ALA A 53 15.14 11.40 17.21
N ASP A 54 15.00 12.69 17.47
CA ASP A 54 13.88 13.30 18.20
C ASP A 54 12.67 13.60 17.31
N PHE A 55 12.83 13.62 15.97
CA PHE A 55 11.72 13.81 15.04
C PHE A 55 10.93 12.50 14.88
N LYS A 56 9.73 12.47 15.47
CA LYS A 56 8.83 11.31 15.39
C LYS A 56 7.82 11.49 14.27
N VAL A 57 7.88 10.62 13.29
CA VAL A 57 6.77 10.44 12.35
C VAL A 57 5.60 9.86 13.11
N SER A 58 4.40 10.41 12.96
CA SER A 58 3.23 9.94 13.69
C SER A 58 1.94 10.12 12.89
N GLY A 59 0.94 9.35 13.27
CA GLY A 59 -0.38 9.42 12.67
C GLY A 59 -1.38 8.54 13.38
N SER A 60 -2.60 8.53 12.86
CA SER A 60 -3.66 7.67 13.38
C SER A 60 -4.46 7.07 12.23
N PHE A 61 -5.05 5.90 12.48
CA PHE A 61 -5.95 5.20 11.58
C PHE A 61 -7.11 4.58 12.35
N ILE A 62 -8.23 4.37 11.68
CA ILE A 62 -9.44 3.81 12.30
C ILE A 62 -9.62 2.37 11.84
N ILE A 63 -9.78 1.45 12.79
CA ILE A 63 -10.20 0.08 12.55
C ILE A 63 -11.69 -0.02 12.89
N SER A 64 -12.52 -0.27 11.89
CA SER A 64 -13.95 -0.55 12.04
C SER A 64 -14.25 -2.05 12.00
N ASP A 65 -13.48 -2.81 11.24
CA ASP A 65 -13.64 -4.25 11.09
C ASP A 65 -12.51 -5.00 11.81
N THR A 66 -12.87 -5.70 12.89
CA THR A 66 -11.95 -6.54 13.67
C THR A 66 -11.96 -8.01 13.24
N LEU A 67 -12.81 -8.41 12.31
CA LEU A 67 -12.92 -9.77 11.81
C LEU A 67 -11.95 -10.07 10.67
N SER A 68 -11.68 -9.08 9.84
CA SER A 68 -10.72 -9.20 8.75
C SER A 68 -9.28 -9.09 9.24
N PRO A 69 -8.33 -9.81 8.62
CA PRO A 69 -6.91 -9.63 8.89
C PRO A 69 -6.34 -8.42 8.12
N TYR A 70 -5.30 -7.82 8.69
CA TYR A 70 -4.60 -6.65 8.13
C TYR A 70 -3.10 -6.93 8.03
N SER A 71 -2.51 -6.49 6.92
CA SER A 71 -1.07 -6.36 6.73
C SER A 71 -0.65 -4.93 7.05
N ILE A 72 0.38 -4.78 7.87
CA ILE A 72 0.95 -3.49 8.25
C ILE A 72 2.32 -3.37 7.61
N TYR A 73 2.51 -2.33 6.80
CA TYR A 73 3.78 -2.05 6.12
C TYR A 73 4.39 -0.75 6.63
N LEU A 74 5.69 -0.75 6.81
CA LEU A 74 6.47 0.47 6.74
C LEU A 74 6.54 0.92 5.28
N VAL A 75 6.32 2.20 5.04
CA VAL A 75 6.64 2.86 3.77
C VAL A 75 7.79 3.81 4.03
N LEU A 76 8.87 3.66 3.30
CA LEU A 76 10.07 4.48 3.41
C LEU A 76 10.52 4.93 2.04
N ARG A 77 10.84 6.23 1.90
CA ARG A 77 11.54 6.74 0.72
C ARG A 77 12.91 7.25 1.11
N HIS A 78 13.91 6.86 0.35
CA HIS A 78 15.28 7.32 0.51
C HIS A 78 15.92 7.59 -0.84
N THR A 79 17.02 8.32 -0.86
CA THR A 79 17.83 8.48 -2.08
C THR A 79 18.84 7.33 -2.18
N ASP A 80 19.42 7.15 -3.36
CA ASP A 80 20.50 6.18 -3.59
C ASP A 80 21.78 6.48 -2.82
N ALA A 81 21.93 7.74 -2.35
CA ALA A 81 23.04 8.18 -1.50
C ALA A 81 22.90 7.76 -0.02
N TYR A 82 21.82 7.07 0.37
CA TYR A 82 21.69 6.53 1.72
C TYR A 82 22.83 5.52 2.01
N LYS A 83 23.50 5.68 3.17
CA LYS A 83 24.78 5.00 3.45
C LYS A 83 24.66 3.52 3.85
N TYR A 84 23.48 3.08 4.28
CA TYR A 84 23.29 1.77 4.91
C TYR A 84 22.32 0.91 4.11
N ASN A 85 22.58 -0.38 4.02
CA ASN A 85 21.65 -1.34 3.42
C ASN A 85 20.49 -1.76 4.34
N ASN A 86 20.40 -1.17 5.56
CA ASN A 86 19.35 -1.41 6.53
C ASN A 86 18.98 -0.14 7.28
N ILE A 87 17.87 -0.20 8.03
CA ILE A 87 17.48 0.86 8.96
C ILE A 87 16.94 0.28 10.26
N TRP A 88 17.39 0.82 11.38
CA TRP A 88 16.85 0.53 12.69
C TRP A 88 15.82 1.58 13.09
N LEU A 89 14.63 1.11 13.42
CA LEU A 89 13.49 1.95 13.80
C LEU A 89 12.90 1.50 15.13
N ASN A 90 12.36 2.48 15.88
CA ASN A 90 11.46 2.23 17.00
C ASN A 90 10.04 2.55 16.54
N ILE A 91 9.18 1.55 16.44
CA ILE A 91 7.79 1.68 15.99
C ILE A 91 6.88 1.53 17.18
N GLY A 92 6.03 2.54 17.40
CA GLY A 92 5.02 2.54 18.44
C GLY A 92 3.62 2.35 17.85
N LEU A 93 2.81 1.58 18.56
CA LEU A 93 1.38 1.43 18.26
C LEU A 93 0.58 1.54 19.55
N GLN A 94 -0.42 2.40 19.55
CA GLN A 94 -1.33 2.59 20.67
C GLN A 94 -2.75 2.21 20.25
N PRO A 95 -3.30 1.10 20.78
CA PRO A 95 -4.70 0.73 20.59
C PRO A 95 -5.65 1.68 21.31
N PRO A 96 -6.95 1.70 20.94
CA PRO A 96 -7.95 2.48 21.64
C PRO A 96 -8.04 2.14 23.12
N GLY A 97 -7.83 3.15 23.99
CA GLY A 97 -7.89 3.00 25.45
C GLY A 97 -6.73 2.27 26.10
N ASP A 98 -5.67 1.93 25.35
CA ASP A 98 -4.48 1.26 25.87
C ASP A 98 -3.25 2.17 25.81
N SER A 99 -2.18 1.74 26.47
CA SER A 99 -0.89 2.43 26.44
C SER A 99 -0.15 2.18 25.11
N LEU A 100 0.76 3.11 24.76
CA LEU A 100 1.66 2.96 23.62
C LEU A 100 2.61 1.78 23.84
N ILE A 101 2.61 0.84 22.92
CA ILE A 101 3.55 -0.29 22.88
C ILE A 101 4.57 0.00 21.80
N THR A 102 5.85 -0.12 22.10
CA THR A 102 6.94 0.13 21.16
C THR A 102 7.75 -1.11 20.87
N GLN A 103 8.20 -1.24 19.63
CA GLN A 103 9.06 -2.34 19.17
C GLN A 103 10.20 -1.79 18.32
N LYS A 104 11.42 -2.26 18.61
CA LYS A 104 12.59 -2.01 17.76
C LYS A 104 12.59 -3.01 16.62
N VAL A 105 12.78 -2.52 15.40
CA VAL A 105 12.86 -3.35 14.19
C VAL A 105 14.10 -2.97 13.39
N ASN A 106 14.73 -3.98 12.79
CA ASN A 106 15.79 -3.81 11.80
C ASN A 106 15.21 -4.25 10.44
N LEU A 107 15.24 -3.37 9.46
CA LEU A 107 14.69 -3.62 8.14
C LEU A 107 15.78 -3.48 7.10
N THR A 108 15.96 -4.50 6.29
CA THR A 108 16.85 -4.46 5.13
C THR A 108 16.24 -3.59 4.04
N LEU A 109 17.00 -2.70 3.45
CA LEU A 109 16.60 -1.80 2.36
C LEU A 109 17.28 -2.15 1.04
N GLY A 110 18.30 -3.00 1.09
CA GLY A 110 19.06 -3.45 -0.07
C GLY A 110 20.20 -4.36 0.33
N ASP A 111 20.93 -4.84 -0.66
CA ASP A 111 22.16 -5.59 -0.48
C ASP A 111 23.18 -5.29 -1.61
N ASP A 112 24.44 -5.63 -1.39
CA ASP A 112 25.53 -5.31 -2.32
C ASP A 112 25.43 -6.06 -3.66
N ALA A 113 24.71 -7.18 -3.71
CA ALA A 113 24.57 -8.00 -4.90
C ALA A 113 23.41 -7.56 -5.80
N ASN A 114 22.28 -7.15 -5.18
CA ASN A 114 21.03 -6.84 -5.87
C ASN A 114 20.69 -5.34 -5.85
N GLY A 115 21.44 -4.53 -5.08
CA GLY A 115 21.18 -3.11 -4.90
C GLY A 115 19.99 -2.83 -3.95
N TRP A 116 19.33 -1.69 -4.16
CA TRP A 116 18.21 -1.27 -3.34
C TRP A 116 16.96 -2.09 -3.61
N GLU A 117 16.24 -2.42 -2.56
CA GLU A 117 14.92 -3.05 -2.65
C GLU A 117 13.82 -2.02 -2.94
N GLY A 118 12.68 -2.51 -3.47
CA GLY A 118 11.50 -1.67 -3.70
C GLY A 118 11.39 -1.15 -5.13
N THR A 119 10.75 0.01 -5.29
CA THR A 119 10.54 0.64 -6.59
C THR A 119 11.41 1.89 -6.70
N GLY A 120 12.31 1.90 -7.66
CA GLY A 120 13.20 3.01 -7.94
C GLY A 120 12.70 3.88 -9.10
N MET A 121 12.89 5.19 -8.99
CA MET A 121 12.74 6.14 -10.07
C MET A 121 13.84 7.21 -9.95
N ASN A 122 14.73 7.24 -10.94
CA ASN A 122 15.98 8.00 -10.88
C ASN A 122 16.84 7.57 -9.67
N ASP A 123 17.11 8.50 -8.75
CA ASP A 123 17.90 8.33 -7.53
C ASP A 123 17.03 8.14 -6.26
N ILE A 124 15.71 7.93 -6.43
CA ILE A 124 14.75 7.78 -5.32
C ILE A 124 14.21 6.35 -5.29
N TRP A 125 14.19 5.77 -4.10
CA TRP A 125 13.70 4.43 -3.83
C TRP A 125 12.56 4.45 -2.81
N GLU A 126 11.43 3.81 -3.16
CA GLU A 126 10.34 3.55 -2.24
C GLU A 126 10.31 2.09 -1.84
N VAL A 127 10.43 1.84 -0.55
CA VAL A 127 10.46 0.50 0.04
C VAL A 127 9.22 0.30 0.90
N ARG A 128 8.55 -0.85 0.72
CA ARG A 128 7.40 -1.29 1.53
C ARG A 128 7.76 -2.57 2.26
N LYS A 129 7.93 -2.50 3.57
CA LYS A 129 8.33 -3.63 4.41
C LYS A 129 7.20 -4.08 5.31
N LEU A 130 6.82 -5.35 5.21
CA LEU A 130 5.80 -5.95 6.08
C LEU A 130 6.31 -6.03 7.52
N LEU A 131 5.61 -5.37 8.45
CA LEU A 131 6.00 -5.29 9.85
C LEU A 131 5.47 -6.43 10.71
N ASN A 132 4.30 -6.94 10.40
CA ASN A 132 3.63 -7.94 11.24
C ASN A 132 3.87 -9.40 10.80
N GLY A 133 4.80 -9.65 9.87
CA GLY A 133 5.17 -10.95 9.35
C GLY A 133 4.04 -11.68 8.59
N GLN A 134 2.85 -11.74 9.17
CA GLN A 134 1.63 -12.29 8.57
C GLN A 134 0.44 -11.38 8.89
N PRO A 135 -0.61 -11.35 8.03
CA PRO A 135 -1.81 -10.59 8.30
C PRO A 135 -2.44 -10.97 9.64
N ARG A 136 -2.80 -9.99 10.47
CA ARG A 136 -3.37 -10.20 11.81
C ARG A 136 -4.63 -9.37 11.99
N ARG A 137 -5.54 -9.87 12.85
CA ARG A 137 -6.74 -9.13 13.24
C ARG A 137 -6.42 -8.16 14.38
N PHE A 138 -7.03 -7.00 14.32
CA PHE A 138 -7.03 -6.06 15.43
C PHE A 138 -8.03 -6.50 16.49
N LYS A 139 -7.63 -6.43 17.77
CA LYS A 139 -8.48 -6.89 18.88
C LYS A 139 -9.61 -5.92 19.23
N LYS A 140 -9.44 -4.64 18.94
CA LYS A 140 -10.39 -3.56 19.26
C LYS A 140 -10.70 -2.75 18.03
N ALA A 141 -11.97 -2.37 17.86
CA ALA A 141 -12.35 -1.32 16.92
C ALA A 141 -12.05 0.05 17.52
N GLY A 142 -11.79 1.05 16.67
CA GLY A 142 -11.55 2.42 17.09
C GLY A 142 -10.29 3.03 16.50
N ASN A 143 -9.86 4.15 17.06
CA ASN A 143 -8.72 4.92 16.59
C ASN A 143 -7.41 4.39 17.19
N TYR A 144 -6.49 4.01 16.32
CA TYR A 144 -5.13 3.61 16.64
C TYR A 144 -4.17 4.76 16.33
N TYR A 145 -3.25 5.03 17.23
CA TYR A 145 -2.18 5.99 17.04
C TYR A 145 -0.87 5.25 16.82
N PHE A 146 -0.02 5.76 15.91
CA PHE A 146 1.29 5.19 15.68
C PHE A 146 2.39 6.23 15.71
N THR A 147 3.60 5.78 16.02
CA THR A 147 4.84 6.57 15.95
C THR A 147 5.95 5.76 15.31
N ILE A 148 6.83 6.44 14.57
CA ILE A 148 8.03 5.86 13.99
C ILE A 148 9.18 6.83 14.25
N SER A 149 10.28 6.35 14.81
CA SER A 149 11.51 7.12 14.98
C SER A 149 12.72 6.28 14.58
N GLN A 150 13.70 6.91 13.98
CA GLN A 150 14.98 6.28 13.68
C GLN A 150 15.79 6.09 14.98
N ILE A 151 16.54 4.99 15.08
CA ILE A 151 17.44 4.66 16.18
C ILE A 151 18.80 4.18 15.65
N MET A 152 19.20 4.76 14.51
CA MET A 152 20.53 4.58 13.94
C MET A 152 21.58 5.34 14.77
N ARG A 153 22.88 5.10 14.52
CA ARG A 153 23.96 5.82 15.19
C ARG A 153 24.10 7.25 14.70
N ASP A 154 23.77 7.49 13.41
CA ASP A 154 23.82 8.81 12.81
C ASP A 154 22.64 9.67 13.26
N ASN A 155 22.92 10.93 13.64
CA ASN A 155 21.91 11.90 14.01
C ASN A 155 22.34 13.31 13.58
N PRO A 156 21.73 13.88 12.52
CA PRO A 156 20.63 13.32 11.74
C PRO A 156 21.03 12.13 10.86
N LEU A 157 20.06 11.26 10.57
CA LEU A 157 20.18 10.23 9.55
C LEU A 157 19.83 10.84 8.19
N GLU A 158 20.85 11.01 7.36
CA GLU A 158 20.73 11.66 6.05
C GLU A 158 20.06 10.79 5.00
N HIS A 159 19.53 11.41 3.95
CA HIS A 159 18.99 10.76 2.74
C HIS A 159 17.68 9.99 2.93
N ILE A 160 16.97 10.18 4.04
CA ILE A 160 15.61 9.68 4.24
C ILE A 160 14.61 10.79 3.92
N MET A 161 13.80 10.57 2.89
CA MET A 161 12.85 11.57 2.38
C MET A 161 11.51 11.52 3.09
N ASN A 162 10.94 10.31 3.23
CA ASN A 162 9.63 10.08 3.84
C ASN A 162 9.66 8.80 4.67
N ALA A 163 8.85 8.78 5.72
CA ALA A 163 8.56 7.56 6.46
C ALA A 163 7.08 7.53 6.85
N GLY A 164 6.47 6.34 6.86
CA GLY A 164 5.05 6.21 7.17
C GLY A 164 4.59 4.79 7.36
N LEU A 165 3.29 4.64 7.56
CA LEU A 165 2.59 3.38 7.72
C LEU A 165 1.52 3.22 6.65
N ARG A 166 1.44 1.98 6.12
CA ARG A 166 0.37 1.53 5.23
C ARG A 166 -0.30 0.32 5.83
N LEU A 167 -1.63 0.32 5.89
CA LEU A 167 -2.45 -0.82 6.26
C LEU A 167 -3.22 -1.30 5.05
N GLU A 168 -3.24 -2.61 4.86
CA GLU A 168 -4.04 -3.27 3.84
C GLU A 168 -4.93 -4.31 4.50
N LYS A 169 -6.23 -4.16 4.36
CA LYS A 169 -7.19 -5.17 4.74
C LYS A 169 -7.10 -6.35 3.77
N LYS A 170 -6.94 -7.54 4.29
CA LYS A 170 -6.93 -8.78 3.50
C LYS A 170 -8.33 -9.40 3.50
N GLN A 171 -8.72 -9.94 2.37
CA GLN A 171 -9.98 -10.66 2.19
C GLN A 171 -9.81 -12.12 2.54
#